data_154844cc303c5c18d5dd1548bc640801
#
_entry.id   154844cc303c5c18d5dd1548bc640801
#
_cell.length_a   1.000
_cell.length_b   1.000
_cell.length_c   1.000
_cell.angle_alpha   90.00
_cell.angle_beta   90.00
_cell.angle_gamma   90.00
#
_symmetry.space_group_name_H-M   'P 1'
#
loop_
_entity.id
_entity.type
_entity.pdbx_description
1 polymer ?
#
loop_
_entity_poly.entity_id
_entity_poly.type
_entity_poly.pdbx_seq_one_letter_code
_entity_poly.pdbx_strand_id
1 'polypeptide(L)'
;MTKYIMTAGTLLIFALCLGRVPGQTTGQTQAAPRKIEILFLGHNSVHHNSAKFEPMLKDALASEPFNFTYTADLKDLNDANLAKYDELMIYANHTKIEPEQEKALLDFVAGGKGFLPLHSASFCFQNSPAYIALVGAQFERHKTGEFVADIVKPDHPAMLGIQPFQVWDETYVHTKHNNDRTVLMERVDETGREPWTWVRTHGKGRVFYTAYGHDERVWGHPMFQRLVRNAILWTAPQAVRAQLKLAPSEELAAAVWIP
;
A
#
# COMPACT_ATOMS: atom_id res chain seq x y z
N MET A 1 -63.94 56.70 -59.61
CA MET A 1 -64.09 57.19 -58.24
C MET A 1 -64.26 55.96 -57.34
N THR A 2 -63.19 55.41 -56.79
CA THR A 2 -63.19 54.13 -56.06
C THR A 2 -62.98 54.40 -54.55
N LYS A 3 -63.96 54.04 -53.76
CA LYS A 3 -63.94 54.23 -52.31
C LYS A 3 -63.17 53.05 -51.66
N TYR A 4 -62.17 53.35 -50.85
CA TYR A 4 -61.46 52.37 -49.99
C TYR A 4 -62.17 52.28 -48.64
N ILE A 5 -62.48 51.10 -48.26
CA ILE A 5 -63.00 50.76 -46.91
C ILE A 5 -61.82 50.19 -46.09
N MET A 6 -61.49 50.91 -45.01
CA MET A 6 -60.53 50.45 -44.02
C MET A 6 -61.22 49.55 -42.98
N THR A 7 -60.80 48.29 -42.87
CA THR A 7 -61.21 47.45 -41.80
C THR A 7 -60.14 47.39 -40.68
N ALA A 8 -60.49 47.78 -39.48
CA ALA A 8 -59.64 47.72 -38.29
C ALA A 8 -59.56 46.30 -37.79
N GLY A 9 -58.36 45.73 -37.82
CA GLY A 9 -58.07 44.45 -37.21
C GLY A 9 -57.61 44.62 -35.76
N THR A 10 -58.38 44.04 -34.83
CA THR A 10 -58.06 43.97 -33.40
C THR A 10 -56.97 42.93 -33.15
N LEU A 11 -55.82 43.36 -32.67
CA LEU A 11 -54.70 42.48 -32.30
C LEU A 11 -54.90 42.00 -30.86
N LEU A 12 -55.23 40.72 -30.67
CA LEU A 12 -55.25 40.07 -29.37
C LEU A 12 -53.80 39.63 -28.98
N ILE A 13 -53.22 40.26 -27.96
CA ILE A 13 -51.93 39.86 -27.41
C ILE A 13 -52.16 38.77 -26.35
N PHE A 14 -51.83 37.55 -26.69
CA PHE A 14 -51.73 36.44 -25.70
C PHE A 14 -50.40 36.59 -24.94
N ALA A 15 -50.49 36.95 -23.65
CA ALA A 15 -49.39 36.92 -22.74
C ALA A 15 -49.13 35.43 -22.32
N LEU A 16 -48.05 34.81 -22.86
CA LEU A 16 -47.58 33.51 -22.39
C LEU A 16 -46.89 33.70 -21.04
N CYS A 17 -47.53 33.35 -19.96
CA CYS A 17 -46.86 33.15 -18.65
C CYS A 17 -46.00 31.89 -18.69
N LEU A 18 -44.68 32.07 -18.97
CA LEU A 18 -43.67 31.04 -18.76
C LEU A 18 -43.46 30.85 -17.27
N GLY A 19 -44.17 29.85 -16.71
CA GLY A 19 -43.91 29.36 -15.36
C GLY A 19 -42.49 28.83 -15.26
N ARG A 20 -41.62 29.49 -14.45
CA ARG A 20 -40.35 28.97 -14.04
C ARG A 20 -40.55 27.70 -13.23
N VAL A 21 -40.23 26.52 -13.78
CA VAL A 21 -40.11 25.27 -13.04
C VAL A 21 -38.86 25.43 -12.16
N PRO A 22 -38.95 25.26 -10.80
CA PRO A 22 -37.77 25.28 -9.98
C PRO A 22 -36.94 24.05 -10.36
N GLY A 23 -35.74 24.30 -10.89
CA GLY A 23 -34.76 23.27 -11.18
C GLY A 23 -34.48 22.48 -9.90
N GLN A 24 -34.83 21.22 -9.88
CA GLN A 24 -34.33 20.27 -8.91
C GLN A 24 -32.82 20.14 -9.14
N THR A 25 -32.04 20.82 -8.32
CA THR A 25 -30.62 20.50 -8.13
C THR A 25 -30.57 19.10 -7.51
N THR A 26 -30.46 18.07 -8.34
CA THR A 26 -30.03 16.74 -7.89
C THR A 26 -28.62 16.94 -7.34
N GLY A 27 -28.52 17.06 -6.03
CA GLY A 27 -27.23 17.00 -5.33
C GLY A 27 -26.58 15.67 -5.68
N GLN A 28 -25.68 15.68 -6.64
CA GLN A 28 -24.75 14.57 -6.81
C GLN A 28 -23.94 14.50 -5.52
N THR A 29 -24.27 13.54 -4.66
CA THR A 29 -23.39 13.13 -3.57
C THR A 29 -22.12 12.65 -4.23
N GLN A 30 -21.12 13.53 -4.23
CA GLN A 30 -19.78 13.18 -4.73
C GLN A 30 -19.31 12.00 -3.88
N ALA A 31 -19.12 10.84 -4.49
CA ALA A 31 -18.63 9.67 -3.80
C ALA A 31 -17.31 10.05 -3.11
N ALA A 32 -17.11 9.59 -1.88
CA ALA A 32 -15.85 9.81 -1.16
C ALA A 32 -14.68 9.37 -2.03
N PRO A 33 -13.56 10.12 -2.03
CA PRO A 33 -12.41 9.76 -2.84
C PRO A 33 -11.93 8.35 -2.48
N ARG A 34 -11.57 7.56 -3.51
CA ARG A 34 -11.04 6.19 -3.35
C ARG A 34 -9.79 6.23 -2.46
N LYS A 35 -9.69 5.26 -1.55
CA LYS A 35 -8.48 5.00 -0.76
C LYS A 35 -7.95 3.60 -1.08
N ILE A 36 -6.68 3.34 -0.74
CA ILE A 36 -6.11 2.00 -0.72
C ILE A 36 -6.54 1.35 0.58
N GLU A 37 -7.28 0.26 0.49
CA GLU A 37 -7.76 -0.51 1.66
C GLU A 37 -6.70 -1.53 2.05
N ILE A 38 -6.16 -1.42 3.27
CA ILE A 38 -5.04 -2.23 3.77
C ILE A 38 -5.49 -3.02 4.98
N LEU A 39 -5.40 -4.36 4.90
CA LEU A 39 -5.50 -5.21 6.09
C LEU A 39 -4.11 -5.29 6.73
N PHE A 40 -3.99 -4.81 7.97
CA PHE A 40 -2.78 -4.94 8.76
C PHE A 40 -2.92 -6.12 9.72
N LEU A 41 -2.26 -7.23 9.41
CA LEU A 41 -2.20 -8.40 10.29
C LEU A 41 -1.05 -8.24 11.27
N GLY A 42 -1.41 -8.05 12.51
CA GLY A 42 -0.52 -8.04 13.67
C GLY A 42 -0.59 -9.31 14.48
N HIS A 43 -0.23 -9.20 15.76
CA HIS A 43 -0.31 -10.27 16.75
C HIS A 43 -0.43 -9.74 18.16
N ASN A 44 -0.80 -10.59 19.11
CA ASN A 44 -0.90 -10.25 20.53
C ASN A 44 0.41 -10.60 21.26
N SER A 45 1.47 -9.83 21.05
CA SER A 45 2.76 -10.02 21.72
C SER A 45 3.39 -8.68 22.10
N VAL A 46 4.17 -8.67 23.18
CA VAL A 46 4.96 -7.51 23.59
C VAL A 46 6.22 -7.33 22.72
N HIS A 47 6.70 -8.42 22.13
CA HIS A 47 7.77 -8.36 21.13
C HIS A 47 7.16 -7.98 19.78
N HIS A 48 7.76 -6.98 19.11
CA HIS A 48 7.22 -6.46 17.86
C HIS A 48 5.75 -6.02 18.03
N ASN A 49 5.50 -5.11 18.97
CA ASN A 49 4.15 -4.72 19.40
C ASN A 49 3.34 -4.06 18.27
N SER A 50 2.72 -4.88 17.42
CA SER A 50 1.98 -4.43 16.26
C SER A 50 0.78 -3.53 16.61
N ALA A 51 0.12 -3.78 17.75
CA ALA A 51 -0.99 -2.95 18.22
C ALA A 51 -0.54 -1.52 18.62
N LYS A 52 0.74 -1.34 18.98
CA LYS A 52 1.35 -0.03 19.24
C LYS A 52 1.79 0.65 17.93
N PHE A 53 2.33 -0.11 16.98
CA PHE A 53 3.00 0.45 15.82
C PHE A 53 2.07 0.74 14.64
N GLU A 54 0.97 -0.02 14.49
CA GLU A 54 -0.04 0.29 13.46
C GLU A 54 -0.60 1.71 13.62
N PRO A 55 -1.06 2.16 14.82
CA PRO A 55 -1.52 3.52 14.99
C PRO A 55 -0.46 4.58 14.69
N MET A 56 0.81 4.34 15.05
CA MET A 56 1.91 5.27 14.74
C MET A 56 2.07 5.46 13.21
N LEU A 57 2.01 4.36 12.45
CA LEU A 57 2.08 4.42 10.98
C LEU A 57 0.85 5.12 10.40
N LYS A 58 -0.33 4.76 10.86
CA LYS A 58 -1.60 5.34 10.43
C LYS A 58 -1.64 6.86 10.65
N ASP A 59 -1.18 7.33 11.81
CA ASP A 59 -1.11 8.75 12.12
C ASP A 59 -0.08 9.48 11.25
N ALA A 60 1.09 8.88 11.05
CA ALA A 60 2.13 9.43 10.19
C ALA A 60 1.70 9.54 8.71
N LEU A 61 0.82 8.67 8.26
CA LEU A 61 0.31 8.61 6.89
C LEU A 61 -1.14 9.10 6.75
N ALA A 62 -1.66 9.84 7.74
CA ALA A 62 -3.07 10.27 7.77
C ALA A 62 -3.49 11.18 6.60
N SER A 63 -2.54 11.89 5.98
CA SER A 63 -2.78 12.73 4.79
C SER A 63 -2.81 11.95 3.47
N GLU A 64 -2.41 10.68 3.50
CA GLU A 64 -2.36 9.83 2.31
C GLU A 64 -3.72 9.15 2.06
N PRO A 65 -4.00 8.71 0.84
CA PRO A 65 -5.24 8.03 0.51
C PRO A 65 -5.23 6.55 0.97
N PHE A 66 -4.91 6.31 2.24
CA PHE A 66 -4.84 4.99 2.83
C PHE A 66 -5.91 4.78 3.88
N ASN A 67 -6.38 3.54 4.00
CA ASN A 67 -7.29 3.12 5.05
C ASN A 67 -6.78 1.81 5.66
N PHE A 68 -6.40 1.85 6.94
CA PHE A 68 -5.86 0.70 7.65
C PHE A 68 -6.94 0.04 8.49
N THR A 69 -7.05 -1.28 8.37
CA THR A 69 -7.85 -2.13 9.24
C THR A 69 -6.90 -3.10 9.95
N TYR A 70 -6.79 -2.98 11.27
CA TYR A 70 -5.95 -3.86 12.08
C TYR A 70 -6.70 -5.13 12.48
N THR A 71 -6.00 -6.26 12.42
CA THR A 71 -6.42 -7.53 13.03
C THR A 71 -5.22 -8.26 13.63
N ALA A 72 -5.47 -9.08 14.67
CA ALA A 72 -4.50 -10.04 15.19
C ALA A 72 -5.01 -11.48 15.05
N ASP A 73 -6.16 -11.68 14.38
CA ASP A 73 -6.78 -12.99 14.21
C ASP A 73 -6.43 -13.56 12.82
N LEU A 74 -5.75 -14.69 12.80
CA LEU A 74 -5.42 -15.42 11.57
C LEU A 74 -6.66 -15.91 10.80
N LYS A 75 -7.83 -15.98 11.44
CA LYS A 75 -9.09 -16.33 10.75
C LYS A 75 -9.50 -15.28 9.71
N ASP A 76 -8.97 -14.07 9.81
CA ASP A 76 -9.20 -13.02 8.83
C ASP A 76 -8.44 -13.24 7.50
N LEU A 77 -7.51 -14.19 7.47
CA LEU A 77 -6.90 -14.68 6.24
C LEU A 77 -7.83 -15.68 5.56
N ASN A 78 -8.90 -15.18 4.97
CA ASN A 78 -9.86 -15.95 4.17
C ASN A 78 -10.33 -15.12 2.97
N ASP A 79 -10.78 -15.79 1.90
CA ASP A 79 -11.15 -15.16 0.63
C ASP A 79 -12.19 -14.05 0.81
N ALA A 80 -13.23 -14.29 1.62
CA ALA A 80 -14.34 -13.33 1.79
C ALA A 80 -13.90 -12.06 2.51
N ASN A 81 -12.98 -12.16 3.47
CA ASN A 81 -12.45 -11.00 4.17
C ASN A 81 -11.40 -10.28 3.31
N LEU A 82 -10.43 -11.02 2.73
CA LEU A 82 -9.37 -10.46 1.91
C LEU A 82 -9.91 -9.73 0.67
N ALA A 83 -11.04 -10.15 0.11
CA ALA A 83 -11.69 -9.48 -1.02
C ALA A 83 -12.04 -8.00 -0.76
N LYS A 84 -12.15 -7.57 0.50
CA LYS A 84 -12.45 -6.19 0.90
C LYS A 84 -11.24 -5.26 0.78
N TYR A 85 -10.04 -5.81 0.65
CA TYR A 85 -8.78 -5.07 0.71
C TYR A 85 -8.05 -5.07 -0.63
N ASP A 86 -7.19 -4.10 -0.78
CA ASP A 86 -6.27 -3.97 -1.91
C ASP A 86 -4.89 -4.53 -1.57
N GLU A 87 -4.55 -4.49 -0.29
CA GLU A 87 -3.24 -4.90 0.21
C GLU A 87 -3.34 -5.63 1.54
N LEU A 88 -2.42 -6.56 1.74
CA LEU A 88 -2.16 -7.21 3.02
C LEU A 88 -0.78 -6.78 3.53
N MET A 89 -0.75 -6.18 4.71
CA MET A 89 0.48 -5.88 5.45
C MET A 89 0.59 -6.85 6.62
N ILE A 90 1.74 -7.49 6.79
CA ILE A 90 1.99 -8.39 7.93
C ILE A 90 3.17 -7.87 8.75
N TYR A 91 2.92 -7.65 10.03
CA TYR A 91 3.93 -7.41 11.05
C TYR A 91 3.58 -8.22 12.29
N ALA A 92 4.05 -9.48 12.32
CA ALA A 92 3.62 -10.48 13.28
C ALA A 92 4.67 -11.57 13.47
N ASN A 93 4.48 -12.43 14.49
CA ASN A 93 5.34 -13.57 14.81
C ASN A 93 4.57 -14.91 14.85
N HIS A 94 3.49 -15.05 14.08
CA HIS A 94 2.75 -16.30 13.98
C HIS A 94 3.61 -17.39 13.33
N THR A 95 3.92 -18.47 14.03
CA THR A 95 4.81 -19.50 13.51
C THR A 95 4.13 -20.50 12.58
N LYS A 96 2.79 -20.58 12.60
CA LYS A 96 2.00 -21.52 11.80
C LYS A 96 0.87 -20.80 11.07
N ILE A 97 0.53 -21.33 9.91
CA ILE A 97 -0.64 -20.97 9.11
C ILE A 97 -1.38 -22.24 8.73
N GLU A 98 -2.71 -22.19 8.71
CA GLU A 98 -3.53 -23.32 8.25
C GLU A 98 -3.61 -23.33 6.71
N PRO A 99 -3.82 -24.50 6.07
CA PRO A 99 -3.78 -24.63 4.62
C PRO A 99 -4.76 -23.71 3.88
N GLU A 100 -5.96 -23.51 4.44
CA GLU A 100 -6.99 -22.62 3.86
C GLU A 100 -6.57 -21.15 3.93
N GLN A 101 -5.92 -20.74 5.03
CA GLN A 101 -5.40 -19.39 5.22
C GLN A 101 -4.22 -19.12 4.29
N GLU A 102 -3.30 -20.11 4.17
CA GLU A 102 -2.19 -20.04 3.23
C GLU A 102 -2.68 -19.88 1.81
N LYS A 103 -3.65 -20.71 1.40
CA LYS A 103 -4.23 -20.65 0.06
C LYS A 103 -4.86 -19.28 -0.20
N ALA A 104 -5.69 -18.77 0.72
CA ALA A 104 -6.34 -17.48 0.57
C ALA A 104 -5.33 -16.33 0.42
N LEU A 105 -4.24 -16.36 1.22
CA LEU A 105 -3.17 -15.36 1.15
C LEU A 105 -2.44 -15.43 -0.19
N LEU A 106 -2.03 -16.62 -0.63
CA LEU A 106 -1.31 -16.80 -1.89
C LEU A 106 -2.16 -16.39 -3.10
N ASP A 107 -3.43 -16.81 -3.12
CA ASP A 107 -4.37 -16.46 -4.20
C ASP A 107 -4.67 -14.96 -4.24
N PHE A 108 -4.81 -14.32 -3.07
CA PHE A 108 -4.98 -12.88 -2.96
C PHE A 108 -3.84 -12.13 -3.67
N VAL A 109 -2.61 -12.46 -3.36
CA VAL A 109 -1.45 -11.81 -3.98
C VAL A 109 -1.34 -12.20 -5.45
N ALA A 110 -1.45 -13.49 -5.78
CA ALA A 110 -1.38 -13.96 -7.18
C ALA A 110 -2.45 -13.32 -8.08
N GLY A 111 -3.61 -12.98 -7.50
CA GLY A 111 -4.71 -12.29 -8.18
C GLY A 111 -4.41 -10.82 -8.54
N GLY A 112 -3.32 -10.24 -8.04
CA GLY A 112 -2.90 -8.87 -8.38
C GLY A 112 -2.99 -7.87 -7.23
N LYS A 113 -3.16 -8.36 -6.00
CA LYS A 113 -3.17 -7.54 -4.78
C LYS A 113 -1.77 -7.30 -4.24
N GLY A 114 -1.60 -6.24 -3.43
CA GLY A 114 -0.33 -5.89 -2.80
C GLY A 114 -0.04 -6.72 -1.55
N PHE A 115 1.24 -7.03 -1.32
CA PHE A 115 1.69 -7.71 -0.11
C PHE A 115 2.91 -7.01 0.48
N LEU A 116 2.81 -6.61 1.75
CA LEU A 116 3.85 -5.88 2.48
C LEU A 116 4.22 -6.64 3.78
N PRO A 117 5.02 -7.70 3.70
CA PRO A 117 5.64 -8.28 4.87
C PRO A 117 6.71 -7.35 5.42
N LEU A 118 6.63 -6.99 6.71
CA LEU A 118 7.57 -6.10 7.38
C LEU A 118 8.30 -6.87 8.49
N HIS A 119 9.61 -6.71 8.55
CA HIS A 119 10.48 -7.16 9.64
C HIS A 119 10.20 -8.62 10.05
N SER A 120 9.55 -8.80 11.20
CA SER A 120 9.22 -10.11 11.78
C SER A 120 8.32 -10.99 10.89
N ALA A 121 7.71 -10.44 9.85
CA ALA A 121 6.93 -11.23 8.91
C ALA A 121 7.77 -12.29 8.19
N SER A 122 9.11 -12.12 8.05
CA SER A 122 9.99 -13.14 7.51
C SER A 122 10.20 -14.35 8.46
N PHE A 123 9.82 -14.21 9.72
CA PHE A 123 9.78 -15.31 10.71
C PHE A 123 8.42 -16.02 10.72
N CYS A 124 7.36 -15.42 10.19
CA CYS A 124 6.03 -15.99 10.20
C CYS A 124 5.95 -17.30 9.40
N PHE A 125 4.95 -18.13 9.77
CA PHE A 125 4.46 -19.26 8.99
C PHE A 125 5.55 -20.24 8.55
N GLN A 126 6.39 -20.65 9.49
CA GLN A 126 7.56 -21.51 9.26
C GLN A 126 7.19 -22.90 8.69
N ASN A 127 5.92 -23.30 8.84
CA ASN A 127 5.36 -24.52 8.27
C ASN A 127 4.95 -24.36 6.78
N SER A 128 5.08 -23.16 6.19
CA SER A 128 4.70 -22.88 4.81
C SER A 128 5.91 -22.51 3.93
N PRO A 129 6.48 -23.44 3.19
CA PRO A 129 7.48 -23.12 2.17
C PRO A 129 6.98 -22.14 1.12
N ALA A 130 5.68 -22.16 0.80
CA ALA A 130 5.06 -21.25 -0.17
C ALA A 130 5.02 -19.81 0.34
N TYR A 131 4.70 -19.60 1.62
CA TYR A 131 4.77 -18.27 2.23
C TYR A 131 6.21 -17.75 2.29
N ILE A 132 7.18 -18.59 2.68
CA ILE A 132 8.60 -18.21 2.70
C ILE A 132 9.06 -17.78 1.31
N ALA A 133 8.66 -18.54 0.29
CA ALA A 133 8.92 -18.18 -1.11
C ALA A 133 8.18 -16.89 -1.52
N LEU A 134 6.97 -16.66 -1.02
CA LEU A 134 6.22 -15.42 -1.26
C LEU A 134 6.95 -14.19 -0.69
N VAL A 135 7.44 -14.25 0.55
CA VAL A 135 8.24 -13.18 1.17
C VAL A 135 9.57 -13.00 0.43
N GLY A 136 10.19 -14.08 -0.03
CA GLY A 136 11.45 -14.08 -0.76
C GLY A 136 12.68 -14.47 0.06
N ALA A 137 12.53 -14.64 1.37
CA ALA A 137 13.53 -15.20 2.29
C ALA A 137 12.89 -15.55 3.63
N GLN A 138 13.62 -16.27 4.47
CA GLN A 138 13.22 -16.61 5.83
C GLN A 138 14.22 -16.03 6.82
N PHE A 139 13.72 -15.41 7.90
CA PHE A 139 14.54 -15.02 9.04
C PHE A 139 15.31 -16.23 9.58
N GLU A 140 16.59 -16.03 9.87
CA GLU A 140 17.45 -17.05 10.48
C GLU A 140 17.86 -16.65 11.90
N ARG A 141 18.50 -15.49 12.02
CA ARG A 141 19.02 -14.94 13.28
C ARG A 141 19.21 -13.45 13.23
N HIS A 142 19.43 -12.84 14.37
CA HIS A 142 19.81 -11.43 14.47
C HIS A 142 20.80 -11.16 15.62
N LYS A 143 21.46 -10.02 15.53
CA LYS A 143 22.01 -9.24 16.64
C LYS A 143 21.24 -7.93 16.71
N THR A 144 21.68 -6.98 17.48
CA THR A 144 21.15 -5.62 17.55
C THR A 144 22.28 -4.61 17.41
N GLY A 145 22.00 -3.46 16.84
CA GLY A 145 23.01 -2.40 16.73
C GLY A 145 22.56 -1.23 15.87
N GLU A 146 23.39 -0.20 15.87
CA GLU A 146 23.22 0.92 14.96
C GLU A 146 23.85 0.63 13.61
N PHE A 147 23.17 1.00 12.55
CA PHE A 147 23.68 0.88 11.18
C PHE A 147 22.98 1.82 10.23
N VAL A 148 23.55 1.97 9.05
CA VAL A 148 22.96 2.58 7.86
C VAL A 148 22.96 1.52 6.77
N ALA A 149 21.83 1.28 6.11
CA ALA A 149 21.79 0.39 4.96
C ALA A 149 22.08 1.18 3.67
N ASP A 150 22.89 0.56 2.79
CA ASP A 150 23.18 1.08 1.46
C ASP A 150 21.97 0.99 0.55
N ILE A 151 21.69 2.05 -0.19
CA ILE A 151 20.68 2.05 -1.25
C ILE A 151 21.34 1.53 -2.54
N VAL A 152 20.89 0.36 -3.03
CA VAL A 152 21.48 -0.27 -4.21
C VAL A 152 20.64 -0.12 -5.49
N LYS A 153 19.38 0.34 -5.33
CA LYS A 153 18.45 0.62 -6.44
C LYS A 153 17.71 1.94 -6.22
N PRO A 154 18.40 3.10 -6.29
CA PRO A 154 17.79 4.40 -5.99
C PRO A 154 16.73 4.82 -7.01
N ASP A 155 16.77 4.29 -8.22
CA ASP A 155 15.84 4.53 -9.33
C ASP A 155 14.50 3.78 -9.20
N HIS A 156 14.41 2.82 -8.26
CA HIS A 156 13.15 2.08 -8.08
C HIS A 156 12.07 2.98 -7.43
N PRO A 157 10.80 2.94 -7.92
CA PRO A 157 9.72 3.80 -7.41
C PRO A 157 9.51 3.74 -5.89
N ALA A 158 9.68 2.58 -5.26
CA ALA A 158 9.60 2.44 -3.81
C ALA A 158 10.72 3.19 -3.06
N MET A 159 11.79 3.60 -3.76
CA MET A 159 12.91 4.33 -3.18
C MET A 159 12.84 5.85 -3.40
N LEU A 160 11.74 6.35 -3.96
CA LEU A 160 11.56 7.77 -4.27
C LEU A 160 11.75 8.67 -3.04
N GLY A 161 12.81 9.51 -3.08
CA GLY A 161 13.14 10.44 -1.99
C GLY A 161 13.61 9.76 -0.70
N ILE A 162 13.95 8.47 -0.75
CA ILE A 162 14.63 7.78 0.35
C ILE A 162 16.10 8.16 0.34
N GLN A 163 16.59 8.58 1.51
CA GLN A 163 18.02 8.80 1.77
C GLN A 163 18.52 7.73 2.72
N PRO A 164 19.80 7.38 2.71
CA PRO A 164 20.38 6.56 3.76
C PRO A 164 20.10 7.17 5.13
N PHE A 165 19.68 6.35 6.08
CA PHE A 165 19.34 6.80 7.42
C PHE A 165 19.85 5.84 8.49
N GLN A 166 20.31 6.41 9.59
CA GLN A 166 20.81 5.64 10.72
C GLN A 166 19.66 5.21 11.63
N VAL A 167 19.67 3.94 12.00
CA VAL A 167 18.74 3.37 12.99
C VAL A 167 19.50 2.47 13.95
N TRP A 168 18.95 2.30 15.14
CA TRP A 168 19.21 1.12 15.97
C TRP A 168 18.09 0.13 15.69
N ASP A 169 18.46 -1.10 15.29
CA ASP A 169 17.47 -2.14 14.94
C ASP A 169 18.05 -3.54 15.21
N GLU A 170 17.23 -4.57 15.06
CA GLU A 170 17.70 -5.95 14.96
C GLU A 170 18.37 -6.17 13.61
N THR A 171 19.63 -6.60 13.62
CA THR A 171 20.42 -6.82 12.40
C THR A 171 20.13 -8.22 11.84
N TYR A 172 18.97 -8.37 11.21
CA TYR A 172 18.50 -9.63 10.63
C TYR A 172 19.49 -10.23 9.64
N VAL A 173 19.59 -11.55 9.67
CA VAL A 173 20.23 -12.39 8.65
C VAL A 173 19.17 -13.37 8.18
N HIS A 174 19.07 -13.54 6.87
CA HIS A 174 18.07 -14.39 6.24
C HIS A 174 18.69 -15.63 5.60
N THR A 175 17.87 -16.66 5.46
CA THR A 175 18.12 -17.89 4.72
C THR A 175 17.01 -18.12 3.68
N LYS A 176 17.10 -19.17 2.90
CA LYS A 176 16.10 -19.56 1.88
C LYS A 176 15.76 -18.41 0.90
N HIS A 177 16.79 -17.73 0.49
CA HIS A 177 16.67 -16.61 -0.43
C HIS A 177 16.13 -17.04 -1.81
N ASN A 178 15.12 -16.32 -2.31
CA ASN A 178 14.70 -16.43 -3.71
C ASN A 178 15.63 -15.64 -4.64
N ASN A 179 15.86 -16.18 -5.84
CA ASN A 179 16.69 -15.52 -6.86
C ASN A 179 15.90 -14.51 -7.72
N ASP A 180 14.58 -14.50 -7.63
CA ASP A 180 13.68 -13.68 -8.44
C ASP A 180 13.31 -12.33 -7.81
N ARG A 181 14.01 -11.92 -6.73
CA ARG A 181 13.80 -10.63 -6.07
C ARG A 181 14.77 -9.57 -6.58
N THR A 182 14.30 -8.32 -6.58
CA THR A 182 15.14 -7.14 -6.77
C THR A 182 15.46 -6.53 -5.42
N VAL A 183 16.73 -6.56 -5.03
CA VAL A 183 17.21 -5.93 -3.79
C VAL A 183 17.26 -4.42 -3.98
N LEU A 184 16.68 -3.66 -3.06
CA LEU A 184 16.64 -2.19 -3.06
C LEU A 184 17.65 -1.59 -2.08
N MET A 185 17.83 -2.25 -0.92
CA MET A 185 18.78 -1.83 0.11
C MET A 185 19.51 -3.06 0.65
N GLU A 186 20.75 -2.86 1.07
CA GLU A 186 21.59 -3.86 1.71
C GLU A 186 22.18 -3.31 3.01
N ARG A 187 22.15 -4.10 4.08
CA ARG A 187 22.96 -3.84 5.25
C ARG A 187 24.36 -4.40 5.03
N VAL A 188 25.37 -3.59 5.31
CA VAL A 188 26.77 -3.97 5.14
C VAL A 188 27.45 -4.00 6.49
N ASP A 189 28.11 -5.09 6.81
CA ASP A 189 28.93 -5.23 7.99
C ASP A 189 30.18 -6.09 7.70
N GLU A 190 30.94 -6.42 8.73
CA GLU A 190 32.16 -7.24 8.64
C GLU A 190 31.94 -8.65 8.07
N THR A 191 30.70 -9.16 8.12
CA THR A 191 30.32 -10.49 7.61
C THR A 191 29.90 -10.47 6.14
N GLY A 192 29.71 -9.27 5.56
CA GLY A 192 29.35 -9.09 4.16
C GLY A 192 28.13 -8.19 3.94
N ARG A 193 27.42 -8.46 2.85
CA ARG A 193 26.20 -7.75 2.44
C ARG A 193 24.99 -8.60 2.67
N GLU A 194 24.07 -8.10 3.49
CA GLU A 194 22.77 -8.75 3.75
C GLU A 194 21.66 -7.97 3.03
N PRO A 195 20.87 -8.62 2.16
CA PRO A 195 19.69 -7.99 1.57
C PRO A 195 18.73 -7.51 2.65
N TRP A 196 18.44 -6.20 2.64
CA TRP A 196 17.70 -5.56 3.72
C TRP A 196 16.28 -5.17 3.34
N THR A 197 16.12 -4.66 2.13
CA THR A 197 14.83 -4.31 1.53
C THR A 197 14.80 -4.83 0.11
N TRP A 198 13.71 -5.50 -0.27
CA TRP A 198 13.56 -6.02 -1.63
C TRP A 198 12.12 -6.01 -2.10
N VAL A 199 11.98 -6.16 -3.40
CA VAL A 199 10.70 -6.33 -4.08
C VAL A 199 10.73 -7.56 -4.97
N ARG A 200 9.54 -8.10 -5.23
CA ARG A 200 9.32 -9.18 -6.19
C ARG A 200 7.87 -9.19 -6.67
N THR A 201 7.55 -10.06 -7.61
CA THR A 201 6.18 -10.33 -8.06
C THR A 201 5.76 -11.74 -7.66
N HIS A 202 4.46 -11.93 -7.47
CA HIS A 202 3.83 -13.23 -7.30
C HIS A 202 2.53 -13.26 -8.11
N GLY A 203 2.48 -14.05 -9.19
CA GLY A 203 1.40 -13.96 -10.14
C GLY A 203 1.28 -12.54 -10.72
N LYS A 204 0.14 -11.88 -10.52
CA LYS A 204 -0.11 -10.49 -10.93
C LYS A 204 0.18 -9.48 -9.81
N GLY A 205 0.42 -9.95 -8.59
CA GLY A 205 0.63 -9.11 -7.40
C GLY A 205 2.08 -8.73 -7.20
N ARG A 206 2.27 -7.73 -6.36
CA ARG A 206 3.58 -7.17 -6.00
C ARG A 206 3.85 -7.38 -4.51
N VAL A 207 5.08 -7.70 -4.20
CA VAL A 207 5.56 -7.95 -2.84
C VAL A 207 6.68 -6.98 -2.53
N PHE A 208 6.59 -6.30 -1.40
CA PHE A 208 7.65 -5.47 -0.86
C PHE A 208 7.99 -5.95 0.55
N TYR A 209 9.23 -6.28 0.80
CA TYR A 209 9.74 -6.62 2.14
C TYR A 209 10.80 -5.63 2.60
N THR A 210 10.82 -5.35 3.89
CA THR A 210 11.94 -4.68 4.55
C THR A 210 12.21 -5.33 5.91
N ALA A 211 13.50 -5.49 6.24
CA ALA A 211 13.95 -5.99 7.53
C ALA A 211 13.96 -4.93 8.64
N TYR A 212 13.72 -3.66 8.32
CA TYR A 212 13.51 -2.62 9.32
C TYR A 212 12.23 -2.87 10.11
N GLY A 213 12.22 -2.59 11.44
CA GLY A 213 10.96 -2.54 12.14
C GLY A 213 10.93 -3.07 13.58
N HIS A 214 12.05 -3.24 14.28
CA HIS A 214 12.02 -3.85 15.61
C HIS A 214 11.20 -3.07 16.64
N ASP A 215 11.39 -1.75 16.74
CA ASP A 215 10.75 -0.95 17.77
C ASP A 215 10.40 0.48 17.34
N GLU A 216 9.92 1.30 18.31
CA GLU A 216 9.48 2.67 18.06
C GLU A 216 10.54 3.59 17.47
N ARG A 217 11.83 3.31 17.63
CA ARG A 217 12.91 4.11 17.02
C ARG A 217 12.86 4.02 15.51
N VAL A 218 12.50 2.85 14.98
CA VAL A 218 12.33 2.63 13.54
C VAL A 218 10.94 3.12 13.08
N TRP A 219 9.88 2.71 13.77
CA TRP A 219 8.50 3.06 13.40
C TRP A 219 8.23 4.57 13.44
N GLY A 220 8.92 5.30 14.35
CA GLY A 220 8.88 6.76 14.41
C GLY A 220 9.81 7.47 13.44
N HIS A 221 10.68 6.75 12.72
CA HIS A 221 11.67 7.37 11.84
C HIS A 221 11.05 7.84 10.52
N PRO A 222 11.18 9.14 10.13
CA PRO A 222 10.52 9.68 8.94
C PRO A 222 10.87 8.95 7.63
N MET A 223 12.13 8.47 7.49
CA MET A 223 12.54 7.73 6.29
C MET A 223 11.92 6.33 6.25
N PHE A 224 11.74 5.66 7.39
CA PHE A 224 11.02 4.39 7.43
C PHE A 224 9.55 4.58 7.06
N GLN A 225 8.88 5.59 7.62
CA GLN A 225 7.49 5.91 7.29
C GLN A 225 7.34 6.24 5.80
N ARG A 226 8.27 7.01 5.22
CA ARG A 226 8.31 7.27 3.78
C ARG A 226 8.53 5.99 2.96
N LEU A 227 9.41 5.11 3.41
CA LEU A 227 9.68 3.84 2.75
C LEU A 227 8.43 2.97 2.69
N VAL A 228 7.70 2.84 3.82
CA VAL A 228 6.44 2.09 3.88
C VAL A 228 5.35 2.77 3.03
N ARG A 229 5.24 4.11 3.07
CA ARG A 229 4.35 4.87 2.19
C ARG A 229 4.59 4.53 0.70
N ASN A 230 5.84 4.61 0.27
CA ASN A 230 6.22 4.33 -1.10
C ASN A 230 5.95 2.86 -1.48
N ALA A 231 6.17 1.94 -0.53
CA ALA A 231 5.87 0.53 -0.70
C ALA A 231 4.37 0.30 -0.95
N ILE A 232 3.48 0.90 -0.13
CA ILE A 232 2.02 0.86 -0.33
C ILE A 232 1.66 1.38 -1.74
N LEU A 233 2.15 2.55 -2.12
CA LEU A 233 1.85 3.12 -3.43
C LEU A 233 2.37 2.24 -4.58
N TRP A 234 3.49 1.56 -4.41
CA TRP A 234 4.07 0.70 -5.44
C TRP A 234 3.37 -0.65 -5.53
N THR A 235 2.99 -1.27 -4.40
CA THR A 235 2.32 -2.59 -4.36
C THR A 235 0.86 -2.51 -4.74
N ALA A 236 0.22 -1.35 -4.65
CA ALA A 236 -1.19 -1.16 -4.95
C ALA A 236 -1.59 -1.74 -6.32
N PRO A 237 -2.75 -2.41 -6.40
CA PRO A 237 -3.26 -2.97 -7.66
C PRO A 237 -3.34 -1.93 -8.77
N GLN A 238 -3.04 -2.33 -10.00
CA GLN A 238 -3.04 -1.41 -11.15
C GLN A 238 -4.36 -0.64 -11.30
N ALA A 239 -5.49 -1.30 -11.10
CA ALA A 239 -6.80 -0.65 -11.19
C ALA A 239 -6.99 0.44 -10.12
N VAL A 240 -6.49 0.23 -8.90
CA VAL A 240 -6.53 1.20 -7.80
C VAL A 240 -5.62 2.38 -8.10
N ARG A 241 -4.40 2.13 -8.58
CA ARG A 241 -3.46 3.17 -9.00
C ARG A 241 -4.05 4.07 -10.08
N ALA A 242 -4.73 3.49 -11.08
CA ALA A 242 -5.41 4.23 -12.13
C ALA A 242 -6.54 5.12 -11.57
N GLN A 243 -7.34 4.62 -10.64
CA GLN A 243 -8.42 5.39 -10.00
C GLN A 243 -7.86 6.56 -9.16
N LEU A 244 -6.74 6.36 -8.48
CA LEU A 244 -6.07 7.38 -7.68
C LEU A 244 -5.23 8.35 -8.55
N LYS A 245 -5.14 8.09 -9.87
CA LYS A 245 -4.28 8.87 -10.79
C LYS A 245 -2.82 8.92 -10.33
N LEU A 246 -2.36 7.84 -9.68
CA LEU A 246 -0.96 7.71 -9.33
C LEU A 246 -0.15 7.57 -10.61
N ALA A 247 0.97 8.29 -10.69
CA ALA A 247 1.86 8.17 -11.84
C ALA A 247 2.23 6.69 -12.09
N PRO A 248 2.34 6.26 -13.37
CA PRO A 248 2.86 4.95 -13.68
C PRO A 248 4.18 4.71 -12.94
N SER A 249 4.38 3.48 -12.46
CA SER A 249 5.58 3.14 -11.67
C SER A 249 6.89 3.43 -12.41
N GLU A 250 6.84 3.47 -13.75
CA GLU A 250 7.96 3.77 -14.65
C GLU A 250 8.19 5.30 -14.79
N GLU A 251 7.14 6.13 -14.69
CA GLU A 251 7.27 7.59 -14.74
C GLU A 251 7.74 8.20 -13.43
N LEU A 252 7.48 7.56 -12.27
CA LEU A 252 8.02 7.98 -10.98
C LEU A 252 9.56 7.88 -10.94
N ALA A 253 10.14 6.92 -11.66
CA ALA A 253 11.58 6.79 -11.81
C ALA A 253 12.18 7.91 -12.69
N ALA A 254 11.44 8.40 -13.69
CA ALA A 254 11.87 9.45 -14.60
C ALA A 254 11.75 10.87 -14.02
N ALA A 255 10.84 11.09 -13.07
CA ALA A 255 10.56 12.43 -12.50
C ALA A 255 11.57 12.89 -11.43
N VAL A 256 12.54 12.06 -11.05
CA VAL A 256 13.50 12.32 -9.97
C VAL A 256 14.77 13.06 -10.44
N TRP A 257 14.90 13.31 -11.75
CA TRP A 257 16.05 14.04 -12.30
C TRP A 257 15.68 15.48 -12.69
N ILE A 258 15.62 16.35 -11.68
CA ILE A 258 15.84 17.81 -11.89
C ILE A 258 16.97 18.20 -10.94
N PRO A 259 18.12 18.69 -11.48
CA PRO A 259 19.31 19.06 -10.72
C PRO A 259 19.06 20.24 -9.78
#